data_9648d1d0cb51543752bc92ede703d9e6
#
_entry.id   9648d1d0cb51543752bc92ede703d9e6
#
_cell.length_a   1.000
_cell.length_b   1.000
_cell.length_c   1.000
_cell.angle_alpha   90.00
_cell.angle_beta   90.00
_cell.angle_gamma   90.00
#
_symmetry.space_group_name_H-M   'P 1'
#
loop_
_entity.id
_entity.type
_entity.pdbx_description
1 polymer ?
#
loop_
_entity_poly.entity_id
_entity_poly.type
_entity_poly.pdbx_seq_one_letter_code
_entity_poly.pdbx_strand_id
1 'polypeptide(L)'
;LVDEMKDYMEENHILVYCGATTMKDIDYKEGKPLEEEKRQIDIVMKRLGLELNMKVAKFTSEEDAQKREILKREFDEGESIQVLIAIRCLDEGVNIPSIRKAFILASSTNPKEYIQRRGRVLRKCPGKKYADIYDFIMSPIPLDRVDSYNESIVKMSASLVKREIERMKDFAALAENSSEADEIIYELMDKYQINYLDEEEFYE
;
A
#
# COMPACT_ATOMS: atom_id res chain seq x y z
N LEU A 1 -2.93 -7.93 2.96
CA LEU A 1 -2.09 -7.29 3.97
C LEU A 1 -1.87 -8.18 5.18
N VAL A 2 -2.92 -8.60 5.89
CA VAL A 2 -2.76 -9.39 7.13
C VAL A 2 -1.97 -10.67 6.88
N ASP A 3 -2.28 -11.39 5.80
CA ASP A 3 -1.56 -12.61 5.46
C ASP A 3 -0.09 -12.34 5.14
N GLU A 4 0.20 -11.31 4.39
CA GLU A 4 1.56 -10.89 4.08
C GLU A 4 2.34 -10.44 5.33
N MET A 5 1.68 -9.75 6.25
CA MET A 5 2.30 -9.26 7.48
C MET A 5 2.65 -10.36 8.49
N LYS A 6 2.09 -11.57 8.35
CA LYS A 6 2.43 -12.71 9.23
C LYS A 6 3.91 -13.07 9.19
N ASP A 7 4.55 -12.87 8.05
CA ASP A 7 5.97 -13.18 7.86
C ASP A 7 6.89 -12.14 8.53
N TYR A 8 6.33 -11.00 8.99
CA TYR A 8 7.07 -9.85 9.53
C TYR A 8 6.69 -9.47 10.96
N MET A 9 6.02 -10.37 11.70
CA MET A 9 5.51 -10.07 13.05
C MET A 9 6.60 -9.67 14.07
N GLU A 10 7.81 -10.17 13.88
CA GLU A 10 8.96 -9.86 14.76
C GLU A 10 9.82 -8.70 14.22
N GLU A 11 9.46 -8.13 13.07
CA GLU A 11 10.23 -7.05 12.46
C GLU A 11 9.75 -5.67 12.93
N ASN A 12 10.68 -4.71 12.84
CA ASN A 12 10.46 -3.31 13.17
C ASN A 12 10.62 -2.42 11.93
N HIS A 13 10.30 -1.14 12.08
CA HIS A 13 10.46 -0.11 11.05
C HIS A 13 9.57 -0.34 9.81
N ILE A 14 8.35 -0.80 10.05
CA ILE A 14 7.35 -1.06 9.03
C ILE A 14 6.40 0.12 8.93
N LEU A 15 6.15 0.59 7.71
CA LEU A 15 5.15 1.60 7.40
C LEU A 15 3.98 0.94 6.67
N VAL A 16 2.75 1.20 7.12
CA VAL A 16 1.55 0.86 6.36
C VAL A 16 0.87 2.15 5.92
N TYR A 17 0.75 2.34 4.62
CA TYR A 17 0.15 3.54 4.03
C TYR A 17 -1.31 3.27 3.66
N CYS A 18 -2.25 3.91 4.36
CA CYS A 18 -3.68 3.76 4.17
C CYS A 18 -4.31 4.92 3.39
N GLY A 19 -5.42 4.64 2.73
CA GLY A 19 -6.30 5.68 2.18
C GLY A 19 -7.11 6.40 3.26
N ALA A 20 -7.63 7.56 2.88
CA ALA A 20 -8.55 8.32 3.73
C ALA A 20 -10.01 7.84 3.64
N THR A 21 -10.24 6.73 2.96
CA THR A 21 -11.58 6.17 2.70
C THR A 21 -12.11 5.36 3.86
N THR A 22 -13.43 5.29 3.98
CA THR A 22 -14.13 4.33 4.84
C THR A 22 -14.28 2.99 4.11
N MET A 23 -14.26 1.90 4.87
CA MET A 23 -14.48 0.53 4.41
C MET A 23 -15.51 -0.14 5.31
N LYS A 24 -16.18 -1.16 4.79
CA LYS A 24 -16.98 -2.05 5.60
C LYS A 24 -16.07 -2.98 6.40
N ASP A 25 -16.18 -2.97 7.71
CA ASP A 25 -15.58 -3.94 8.61
C ASP A 25 -16.66 -4.97 8.99
N ILE A 26 -16.35 -6.25 8.81
CA ILE A 26 -17.25 -7.33 9.21
C ILE A 26 -16.69 -7.90 10.51
N ASP A 27 -17.38 -7.63 11.59
CA ASP A 27 -17.11 -8.21 12.90
C ASP A 27 -18.19 -9.23 13.25
N TYR A 28 -17.92 -10.14 14.16
CA TYR A 28 -18.89 -11.10 14.64
C TYR A 28 -19.22 -10.80 16.11
N LYS A 29 -20.47 -10.42 16.38
CA LYS A 29 -20.99 -10.23 17.73
C LYS A 29 -22.07 -11.26 18.00
N GLU A 30 -21.89 -12.08 19.04
CA GLU A 30 -22.82 -13.16 19.41
C GLU A 30 -23.13 -14.13 18.24
N GLY A 31 -22.11 -14.41 17.39
CA GLY A 31 -22.26 -15.30 16.22
C GLY A 31 -23.00 -14.68 15.03
N LYS A 32 -23.35 -13.40 15.07
CA LYS A 32 -23.96 -12.66 13.95
C LYS A 32 -22.97 -11.69 13.33
N PRO A 33 -22.92 -11.58 12.00
CA PRO A 33 -22.08 -10.56 11.35
C PRO A 33 -22.62 -9.18 11.68
N LEU A 34 -21.73 -8.32 12.16
CA LEU A 34 -21.97 -6.90 12.36
C LEU A 34 -21.14 -6.13 11.33
N GLU A 35 -21.81 -5.49 10.38
CA GLU A 35 -21.16 -4.63 9.40
C GLU A 35 -21.14 -3.19 9.91
N GLU A 36 -19.95 -2.61 10.04
CA GLU A 36 -19.77 -1.20 10.40
C GLU A 36 -18.88 -0.52 9.37
N GLU A 37 -19.20 0.71 9.01
CA GLU A 37 -18.31 1.54 8.21
C GLU A 37 -17.24 2.15 9.13
N LYS A 38 -15.97 1.81 8.87
CA LYS A 38 -14.82 2.32 9.62
C LYS A 38 -13.78 2.88 8.64
N ARG A 39 -12.96 3.82 9.11
CA ARG A 39 -11.81 4.25 8.32
C ARG A 39 -10.83 3.10 8.13
N GLN A 40 -10.24 3.00 6.94
CA GLN A 40 -9.27 1.95 6.60
C GLN A 40 -8.14 1.84 7.65
N ILE A 41 -7.65 2.98 8.14
CA ILE A 41 -6.59 3.02 9.16
C ILE A 41 -7.02 2.35 10.48
N ASP A 42 -8.28 2.49 10.88
CA ASP A 42 -8.79 1.88 12.11
C ASP A 42 -8.91 0.36 11.99
N ILE A 43 -9.32 -0.11 10.82
CA ILE A 43 -9.40 -1.53 10.51
C ILE A 43 -7.99 -2.15 10.50
N VAL A 44 -7.04 -1.51 9.81
CA VAL A 44 -5.65 -1.97 9.75
C VAL A 44 -5.04 -2.01 11.15
N MET A 45 -5.23 -0.96 11.95
CA MET A 45 -4.73 -0.91 13.32
C MET A 45 -5.29 -2.06 14.17
N LYS A 46 -6.60 -2.32 14.08
CA LYS A 46 -7.26 -3.42 14.78
C LYS A 46 -6.67 -4.78 14.34
N ARG A 47 -6.56 -5.02 13.04
CA ARG A 47 -6.08 -6.30 12.50
C ARG A 47 -4.62 -6.57 12.87
N LEU A 48 -3.74 -5.62 12.69
CA LEU A 48 -2.32 -5.80 13.02
C LEU A 48 -2.08 -5.86 14.53
N GLY A 49 -2.77 -5.01 15.30
CA GLY A 49 -2.59 -4.97 16.77
C GLY A 49 -3.24 -6.14 17.49
N LEU A 50 -4.47 -6.54 17.13
CA LEU A 50 -5.20 -7.58 17.87
C LEU A 50 -5.00 -8.98 17.30
N GLU A 51 -4.93 -9.14 15.97
CA GLU A 51 -4.81 -10.47 15.35
C GLU A 51 -3.36 -10.93 15.25
N LEU A 52 -2.43 -10.00 14.95
CA LEU A 52 -1.00 -10.30 14.83
C LEU A 52 -0.19 -9.87 16.07
N ASN A 53 -0.82 -9.26 17.06
CA ASN A 53 -0.16 -8.79 18.29
C ASN A 53 1.04 -7.87 18.04
N MET A 54 1.02 -7.10 16.94
CA MET A 54 2.08 -6.16 16.60
C MET A 54 1.92 -4.85 17.36
N LYS A 55 3.02 -4.18 17.67
CA LYS A 55 3.04 -2.85 18.30
C LYS A 55 2.81 -1.80 17.23
N VAL A 56 1.56 -1.32 17.13
CA VAL A 56 1.11 -0.42 16.09
C VAL A 56 0.80 0.98 16.61
N ALA A 57 1.08 2.01 15.83
CA ALA A 57 0.69 3.38 16.12
C ALA A 57 0.18 4.09 14.87
N LYS A 58 -0.81 4.98 15.06
CA LYS A 58 -1.29 5.88 14.00
C LYS A 58 -0.35 7.07 13.87
N PHE A 59 -0.15 7.48 12.62
CA PHE A 59 0.60 8.66 12.28
C PHE A 59 -0.17 9.44 11.22
N THR A 60 -0.98 10.42 11.66
CA THR A 60 -1.89 11.19 10.81
C THR A 60 -1.68 12.70 11.01
N SER A 61 -2.43 13.53 10.29
CA SER A 61 -2.45 14.97 10.51
C SER A 61 -3.20 15.38 11.78
N GLU A 62 -3.90 14.46 12.42
CA GLU A 62 -4.66 14.72 13.66
C GLU A 62 -3.74 14.81 14.89
N GLU A 63 -2.54 14.20 14.83
CA GLU A 63 -1.54 14.30 15.89
C GLU A 63 -0.84 15.67 15.85
N ASP A 64 -0.66 16.29 17.01
CA ASP A 64 0.14 17.51 17.15
C ASP A 64 1.65 17.27 16.89
N ALA A 65 2.41 18.37 16.75
CA ALA A 65 3.82 18.27 16.43
C ALA A 65 4.65 17.54 17.49
N GLN A 66 4.33 17.69 18.78
CA GLN A 66 5.05 17.01 19.87
C GLN A 66 4.80 15.51 19.82
N LYS A 67 3.53 15.10 19.67
CA LYS A 67 3.17 13.68 19.57
C LYS A 67 3.81 13.03 18.36
N ARG A 68 3.85 13.72 17.21
CA ARG A 68 4.54 13.20 16.01
C ARG A 68 6.04 12.98 16.23
N GLU A 69 6.72 13.87 16.93
CA GLU A 69 8.14 13.69 17.25
C GLU A 69 8.37 12.53 18.22
N ILE A 70 7.48 12.33 19.20
CA ILE A 70 7.53 11.16 20.10
C ILE A 70 7.35 9.88 19.31
N LEU A 71 6.32 9.80 18.45
CA LEU A 71 6.05 8.62 17.63
C LEU A 71 7.22 8.28 16.70
N LYS A 72 7.87 9.27 16.10
CA LYS A 72 9.06 9.06 15.28
C LYS A 72 10.21 8.47 16.08
N ARG A 73 10.50 9.03 17.26
CA ARG A 73 11.56 8.54 18.12
C ARG A 73 11.31 7.10 18.56
N GLU A 74 10.11 6.79 19.05
CA GLU A 74 9.73 5.45 19.48
C GLU A 74 9.77 4.44 18.33
N PHE A 75 9.43 4.88 17.12
CA PHE A 75 9.55 4.07 15.92
C PHE A 75 11.01 3.85 15.51
N ASP A 76 11.86 4.89 15.60
CA ASP A 76 13.29 4.79 15.31
C ASP A 76 14.02 3.87 16.32
N GLU A 77 13.60 3.88 17.59
CA GLU A 77 14.08 2.95 18.62
C GLU A 77 13.63 1.51 18.35
N GLY A 78 12.43 1.32 17.79
CA GLY A 78 11.88 0.01 17.41
C GLY A 78 11.42 -0.86 18.59
N GLU A 79 11.44 -0.36 19.81
CA GLU A 79 11.05 -1.13 21.01
C GLU A 79 9.53 -1.05 21.28
N SER A 80 8.97 0.16 21.19
CA SER A 80 7.57 0.45 21.52
C SER A 80 6.65 0.44 20.31
N ILE A 81 7.17 0.71 19.12
CA ILE A 81 6.40 0.77 17.87
C ILE A 81 7.15 -0.03 16.79
N GLN A 82 6.50 -1.06 16.26
CA GLN A 82 6.98 -1.84 15.13
C GLN A 82 6.44 -1.26 13.81
N VAL A 83 5.16 -0.85 13.83
CA VAL A 83 4.43 -0.44 12.63
C VAL A 83 3.82 0.95 12.82
N LEU A 84 4.17 1.87 11.91
CA LEU A 84 3.45 3.13 11.77
C LEU A 84 2.37 2.97 10.69
N ILE A 85 1.14 3.33 11.02
CA ILE A 85 0.02 3.33 10.08
C ILE A 85 -0.32 4.79 9.75
N ALA A 86 -0.15 5.18 8.48
CA ALA A 86 -0.20 6.57 8.05
C ALA A 86 -1.27 6.82 6.98
N ILE A 87 -1.88 8.02 7.02
CA ILE A 87 -2.73 8.56 5.96
C ILE A 87 -2.14 9.92 5.56
N ARG A 88 -1.81 10.10 4.25
CA ARG A 88 -1.37 11.38 3.64
C ARG A 88 -0.23 12.14 4.33
N CYS A 89 0.06 11.90 5.59
CA CYS A 89 1.02 12.68 6.38
C CYS A 89 2.49 12.50 5.94
N LEU A 90 2.77 11.54 5.08
CA LEU A 90 4.09 11.47 4.42
C LEU A 90 4.22 12.47 3.26
N ASP A 91 3.14 13.10 2.83
CA ASP A 91 3.15 14.05 1.72
C ASP A 91 3.69 15.43 2.19
N GLU A 92 3.62 15.73 3.50
CA GLU A 92 4.00 17.02 4.09
C GLU A 92 5.21 16.91 5.03
N GLY A 93 6.44 17.00 4.49
CA GLY A 93 7.64 17.28 5.30
C GLY A 93 8.08 16.20 6.31
N VAL A 94 7.37 15.10 6.46
CA VAL A 94 7.72 14.03 7.40
C VAL A 94 8.93 13.25 6.92
N ASN A 95 9.97 13.20 7.75
CA ASN A 95 11.20 12.47 7.48
C ASN A 95 11.37 11.35 8.50
N ILE A 96 11.28 10.09 8.04
CA ILE A 96 11.51 8.88 8.83
C ILE A 96 12.43 7.96 8.03
N PRO A 97 13.77 8.18 8.09
CA PRO A 97 14.72 7.39 7.30
C PRO A 97 14.81 5.92 7.71
N SER A 98 14.42 5.61 8.94
CA SER A 98 14.46 4.25 9.52
C SER A 98 13.46 3.28 8.90
N ILE A 99 12.47 3.73 8.12
CA ILE A 99 11.53 2.84 7.43
C ILE A 99 12.28 1.83 6.55
N ARG A 100 12.09 0.54 6.82
CA ARG A 100 12.72 -0.57 6.08
C ARG A 100 11.74 -1.28 5.14
N LYS A 101 10.47 -1.39 5.57
CA LYS A 101 9.39 -1.99 4.78
C LYS A 101 8.22 -1.02 4.69
N ALA A 102 7.59 -0.96 3.52
CA ALA A 102 6.41 -0.14 3.32
C ALA A 102 5.32 -0.94 2.58
N PHE A 103 4.14 -1.00 3.18
CA PHE A 103 2.94 -1.61 2.61
C PHE A 103 1.99 -0.49 2.15
N ILE A 104 1.78 -0.37 0.85
CA ILE A 104 0.99 0.71 0.25
C ILE A 104 -0.38 0.15 -0.12
N LEU A 105 -1.39 0.36 0.73
CA LEU A 105 -2.76 -0.11 0.53
C LEU A 105 -3.60 0.84 -0.31
N ALA A 106 -3.25 2.10 -0.32
CA ALA A 106 -3.94 3.11 -1.11
C ALA A 106 -2.92 3.99 -1.79
N SER A 107 -2.94 3.94 -3.09
CA SER A 107 -2.12 4.78 -3.92
C SER A 107 -2.95 5.91 -4.51
N SER A 108 -2.33 7.06 -4.65
CA SER A 108 -2.88 8.16 -5.42
C SER A 108 -2.70 7.87 -6.91
N THR A 109 -3.64 8.29 -7.73
CA THR A 109 -3.48 8.33 -9.19
C THR A 109 -2.56 9.47 -9.63
N ASN A 110 -2.13 10.34 -8.69
CA ASN A 110 -1.22 11.44 -8.96
C ASN A 110 0.24 10.94 -8.92
N PRO A 111 0.98 10.92 -10.04
CA PRO A 111 2.36 10.47 -10.12
C PRO A 111 3.28 11.17 -9.11
N LYS A 112 3.10 12.46 -8.88
CA LYS A 112 3.91 13.23 -7.93
C LYS A 112 3.81 12.69 -6.50
N GLU A 113 2.62 12.29 -6.08
CA GLU A 113 2.39 11.80 -4.71
C GLU A 113 3.05 10.44 -4.48
N TYR A 114 2.87 9.47 -5.38
CA TYR A 114 3.46 8.16 -5.15
C TYR A 114 4.99 8.15 -5.35
N ILE A 115 5.53 8.96 -6.26
CA ILE A 115 6.98 9.15 -6.39
C ILE A 115 7.56 9.76 -5.10
N GLN A 116 6.89 10.76 -4.51
CA GLN A 116 7.32 11.34 -3.24
C GLN A 116 7.28 10.33 -2.11
N ARG A 117 6.23 9.52 -2.00
CA ARG A 117 6.10 8.46 -0.98
C ARG A 117 7.23 7.45 -1.11
N ARG A 118 7.47 6.93 -2.32
CA ARG A 118 8.60 6.05 -2.60
C ARG A 118 9.93 6.67 -2.20
N GLY A 119 10.19 7.92 -2.60
CA GLY A 119 11.42 8.62 -2.27
C GLY A 119 11.66 8.78 -0.77
N ARG A 120 10.61 8.79 0.06
CA ARG A 120 10.73 8.86 1.52
C ARG A 120 11.09 7.50 2.14
N VAL A 121 10.49 6.42 1.64
CA VAL A 121 10.82 5.06 2.05
C VAL A 121 12.27 4.71 1.67
N LEU A 122 12.75 5.19 0.51
CA LEU A 122 14.10 4.92 0.01
C LEU A 122 15.19 5.79 0.64
N ARG A 123 14.89 6.66 1.60
CA ARG A 123 15.90 7.49 2.25
C ARG A 123 16.98 6.66 2.93
N LYS A 124 18.21 7.12 2.80
CA LYS A 124 19.37 6.46 3.40
C LYS A 124 19.33 6.62 4.92
N CYS A 125 19.64 5.53 5.62
CA CYS A 125 19.82 5.45 7.05
C CYS A 125 21.01 4.53 7.35
N PRO A 126 21.80 4.77 8.42
CA PRO A 126 22.84 3.85 8.81
C PRO A 126 22.32 2.41 8.97
N GLY A 127 23.04 1.45 8.38
CA GLY A 127 22.66 0.03 8.41
C GLY A 127 21.50 -0.37 7.49
N LYS A 128 20.99 0.54 6.66
CA LYS A 128 19.94 0.26 5.67
C LYS A 128 20.56 0.23 4.27
N LYS A 129 20.56 -0.93 3.64
CA LYS A 129 20.99 -1.11 2.24
C LYS A 129 19.82 -0.97 1.29
N TYR A 130 18.69 -1.60 1.61
CA TYR A 130 17.47 -1.66 0.80
C TYR A 130 16.26 -1.24 1.61
N ALA A 131 15.17 -1.02 0.92
CA ALA A 131 13.84 -0.91 1.50
C ALA A 131 12.87 -1.72 0.64
N ASP A 132 12.08 -2.57 1.28
CA ASP A 132 11.10 -3.39 0.61
C ASP A 132 9.78 -2.61 0.49
N ILE A 133 9.22 -2.54 -0.71
CA ILE A 133 7.95 -1.86 -0.96
C ILE A 133 6.95 -2.88 -1.50
N TYR A 134 5.88 -3.09 -0.75
CA TYR A 134 4.74 -3.92 -1.09
C TYR A 134 3.60 -3.01 -1.58
N ASP A 135 3.46 -2.90 -2.89
CA ASP A 135 2.40 -2.08 -3.49
C ASP A 135 1.19 -2.94 -3.83
N PHE A 136 0.06 -2.67 -3.15
CA PHE A 136 -1.19 -3.38 -3.38
C PHE A 136 -1.96 -2.72 -4.52
N ILE A 137 -2.07 -3.43 -5.62
CA ILE A 137 -2.83 -2.98 -6.79
C ILE A 137 -4.30 -3.42 -6.70
N MET A 138 -5.17 -2.64 -7.31
CA MET A 138 -6.60 -2.95 -7.39
C MET A 138 -6.92 -3.63 -8.71
N SER A 139 -7.29 -4.91 -8.65
CA SER A 139 -7.88 -5.61 -9.78
C SER A 139 -9.39 -5.75 -9.59
N PRO A 140 -10.22 -5.17 -10.46
CA PRO A 140 -11.69 -5.25 -10.34
C PRO A 140 -12.22 -6.68 -10.43
N ILE A 141 -11.52 -7.54 -11.17
CA ILE A 141 -11.82 -8.97 -11.31
C ILE A 141 -10.58 -9.73 -10.88
N PRO A 142 -10.69 -10.75 -9.99
CA PRO A 142 -9.56 -11.63 -9.67
C PRO A 142 -8.96 -12.25 -10.93
N LEU A 143 -7.62 -12.24 -11.05
CA LEU A 143 -6.91 -12.68 -12.27
C LEU A 143 -7.29 -14.10 -12.71
N ASP A 144 -7.46 -15.01 -11.75
CA ASP A 144 -7.89 -16.41 -11.98
C ASP A 144 -9.31 -16.55 -12.54
N ARG A 145 -10.09 -15.45 -12.51
CA ARG A 145 -11.49 -15.42 -12.95
C ARG A 145 -11.76 -14.54 -14.17
N VAL A 146 -10.79 -13.78 -14.65
CA VAL A 146 -10.99 -12.85 -15.77
C VAL A 146 -11.58 -13.57 -16.99
N ASP A 147 -11.08 -14.75 -17.32
CA ASP A 147 -11.52 -15.56 -18.46
C ASP A 147 -12.98 -16.07 -18.32
N SER A 148 -13.56 -16.02 -17.12
CA SER A 148 -14.96 -16.42 -16.87
C SER A 148 -15.97 -15.28 -17.05
N TYR A 149 -15.49 -14.04 -17.23
CA TYR A 149 -16.34 -12.88 -17.45
C TYR A 149 -16.52 -12.60 -18.93
N ASN A 150 -17.62 -11.92 -19.28
CA ASN A 150 -17.83 -11.52 -20.66
C ASN A 150 -16.88 -10.38 -21.06
N GLU A 151 -16.54 -10.34 -22.32
CA GLU A 151 -15.59 -9.38 -22.88
C GLU A 151 -15.92 -7.91 -22.58
N SER A 152 -17.21 -7.55 -22.52
CA SER A 152 -17.63 -6.19 -22.20
C SER A 152 -17.25 -5.76 -20.78
N ILE A 153 -17.39 -6.67 -19.80
CA ILE A 153 -17.02 -6.41 -18.40
C ILE A 153 -15.50 -6.30 -18.27
N VAL A 154 -14.76 -7.19 -18.95
CA VAL A 154 -13.30 -7.16 -18.97
C VAL A 154 -12.80 -5.82 -19.55
N LYS A 155 -13.33 -5.39 -20.70
CA LYS A 155 -12.98 -4.11 -21.32
C LYS A 155 -13.33 -2.90 -20.43
N MET A 156 -14.48 -2.91 -19.76
CA MET A 156 -14.82 -1.84 -18.81
C MET A 156 -13.83 -1.76 -17.64
N SER A 157 -13.33 -2.89 -17.19
CA SER A 157 -12.37 -2.98 -16.10
C SER A 157 -10.94 -2.61 -16.52
N ALA A 158 -10.61 -2.76 -17.81
CA ALA A 158 -9.27 -2.57 -18.36
C ALA A 158 -8.73 -1.15 -18.10
N SER A 159 -9.56 -0.11 -18.16
CA SER A 159 -9.15 1.27 -17.91
C SER A 159 -8.65 1.52 -16.48
N LEU A 160 -9.22 0.81 -15.50
CA LEU A 160 -8.76 0.87 -14.10
C LEU A 160 -7.43 0.12 -13.95
N VAL A 161 -7.34 -1.08 -14.54
CA VAL A 161 -6.12 -1.90 -14.51
C VAL A 161 -4.97 -1.21 -15.24
N LYS A 162 -5.23 -0.50 -16.35
CA LYS A 162 -4.19 0.28 -17.07
C LYS A 162 -3.54 1.32 -16.16
N ARG A 163 -4.30 2.04 -15.35
CA ARG A 163 -3.75 3.01 -14.38
C ARG A 163 -2.90 2.35 -13.30
N GLU A 164 -3.30 1.17 -12.84
CA GLU A 164 -2.50 0.39 -11.90
C GLU A 164 -1.19 -0.07 -12.53
N ILE A 165 -1.22 -0.53 -13.79
CA ILE A 165 -0.03 -0.93 -14.55
C ILE A 165 0.95 0.24 -14.73
N GLU A 166 0.48 1.44 -15.09
CA GLU A 166 1.32 2.63 -15.20
C GLU A 166 2.04 2.92 -13.89
N ARG A 167 1.32 2.83 -12.77
CA ARG A 167 1.92 3.00 -11.44
C ARG A 167 2.94 1.90 -11.12
N MET A 168 2.63 0.63 -11.44
CA MET A 168 3.54 -0.50 -11.25
C MET A 168 4.84 -0.29 -12.02
N LYS A 169 4.77 0.11 -13.29
CA LYS A 169 5.95 0.43 -14.12
C LYS A 169 6.84 1.47 -13.45
N ASP A 170 6.25 2.55 -12.94
CA ASP A 170 7.00 3.62 -12.25
C ASP A 170 7.66 3.14 -10.96
N PHE A 171 7.01 2.27 -10.19
CA PHE A 171 7.61 1.68 -8.99
C PHE A 171 8.72 0.69 -9.35
N ALA A 172 8.48 -0.17 -10.33
CA ALA A 172 9.41 -1.21 -10.76
C ALA A 172 10.67 -0.66 -11.44
N ALA A 173 10.57 0.47 -12.16
CA ALA A 173 11.68 1.02 -12.94
C ALA A 173 13.00 1.22 -12.17
N LEU A 174 12.96 1.35 -10.83
CA LEU A 174 14.12 1.50 -9.97
C LEU A 174 14.27 0.34 -8.97
N ALA A 175 13.46 -0.70 -9.08
CA ALA A 175 13.51 -1.87 -8.21
C ALA A 175 14.57 -2.87 -8.70
N GLU A 176 15.23 -3.56 -7.76
CA GLU A 176 16.18 -4.63 -8.10
C GLU A 176 15.49 -5.84 -8.73
N ASN A 177 14.20 -6.06 -8.38
CA ASN A 177 13.36 -7.13 -8.92
C ASN A 177 12.39 -6.63 -10.02
N SER A 178 12.80 -5.68 -10.85
CA SER A 178 11.96 -5.12 -11.93
C SER A 178 11.43 -6.20 -12.89
N SER A 179 12.20 -7.24 -13.17
CA SER A 179 11.79 -8.35 -14.03
C SER A 179 10.59 -9.13 -13.50
N GLU A 180 10.49 -9.32 -12.17
CA GLU A 180 9.34 -9.98 -11.53
C GLU A 180 8.08 -9.10 -11.67
N ALA A 181 8.24 -7.79 -11.52
CA ALA A 181 7.14 -6.85 -11.72
C ALA A 181 6.67 -6.82 -13.19
N ASP A 182 7.60 -6.91 -14.14
CA ASP A 182 7.28 -6.99 -15.56
C ASP A 182 6.47 -8.25 -15.90
N GLU A 183 6.77 -9.40 -15.30
CA GLU A 183 5.98 -10.63 -15.48
C GLU A 183 4.52 -10.42 -15.05
N ILE A 184 4.29 -9.80 -13.88
CA ILE A 184 2.94 -9.50 -13.38
C ILE A 184 2.24 -8.49 -14.30
N ILE A 185 2.96 -7.48 -14.77
CA ILE A 185 2.43 -6.48 -15.72
C ILE A 185 1.99 -7.15 -17.01
N TYR A 186 2.80 -8.04 -17.58
CA TYR A 186 2.44 -8.78 -18.78
C TYR A 186 1.22 -9.68 -18.58
N GLU A 187 1.13 -10.38 -17.45
CA GLU A 187 -0.05 -11.19 -17.12
C GLU A 187 -1.32 -10.33 -17.03
N LEU A 188 -1.26 -9.18 -16.36
CA LEU A 188 -2.37 -8.24 -16.28
C LEU A 188 -2.78 -7.73 -17.67
N MET A 189 -1.82 -7.38 -18.51
CA MET A 189 -2.09 -6.88 -19.87
C MET A 189 -2.74 -7.93 -20.74
N ASP A 190 -2.24 -9.16 -20.69
CA ASP A 190 -2.80 -10.30 -21.46
C ASP A 190 -4.23 -10.58 -21.02
N LYS A 191 -4.46 -10.77 -19.72
CA LYS A 191 -5.78 -11.08 -19.15
C LYS A 191 -6.82 -10.02 -19.43
N TYR A 192 -6.46 -8.75 -19.35
CA TYR A 192 -7.38 -7.63 -19.60
C TYR A 192 -7.36 -7.11 -21.03
N GLN A 193 -6.64 -7.78 -21.93
CA GLN A 193 -6.52 -7.44 -23.37
C GLN A 193 -6.06 -5.99 -23.59
N ILE A 194 -5.12 -5.53 -22.77
CA ILE A 194 -4.54 -4.18 -22.84
C ILE A 194 -3.36 -4.20 -23.82
N ASN A 195 -3.44 -3.44 -24.91
CA ASN A 195 -2.39 -3.36 -25.90
C ASN A 195 -1.43 -2.18 -25.62
N TYR A 196 -0.13 -2.38 -25.85
CA TYR A 196 0.89 -1.30 -25.76
C TYR A 196 0.66 -0.16 -26.76
N LEU A 197 -0.02 -0.42 -27.88
CA LEU A 197 -0.24 0.56 -28.95
C LEU A 197 -1.27 1.65 -28.60
N ASP A 198 -1.99 1.49 -27.50
CA ASP A 198 -2.97 2.50 -27.02
C ASP A 198 -2.28 3.64 -26.22
N GLU A 199 -0.95 3.68 -26.14
CA GLU A 199 -0.21 4.70 -25.39
C GLU A 199 -0.13 6.06 -26.11
N GLU A 200 -0.38 6.13 -27.43
CA GLU A 200 -0.28 7.39 -28.20
C GLU A 200 -1.50 8.32 -28.10
N GLU A 201 -2.66 7.83 -27.61
CA GLU A 201 -3.89 8.65 -27.55
C GLU A 201 -4.02 9.55 -26.29
N PHE A 202 -3.09 9.52 -25.35
CA PHE A 202 -3.21 10.24 -24.06
C PHE A 202 -2.30 11.48 -23.91
N TYR A 203 -1.56 11.86 -24.96
CA TYR A 203 -0.68 13.06 -24.92
C TYR A 203 -1.13 14.20 -25.85
N GLU A 204 -2.42 14.20 -26.29
CA GLU A 204 -3.00 15.35 -26.97
C GLU A 204 -3.93 16.18 -26.04
#